data_9448a6e950bb38b53481f26c5b3d6e13
#
_entry.id   9448a6e950bb38b53481f26c5b3d6e13
#
_cell.length_a   1.000
_cell.length_b   1.000
_cell.length_c   1.000
_cell.angle_alpha   90.00
_cell.angle_beta   90.00
_cell.angle_gamma   90.00
#
_symmetry.space_group_name_H-M   'P 1'
#
loop_
_entity.id
_entity.type
_entity.pdbx_description
1 polymer ?
#
loop_
_entity_poly.entity_id
_entity_poly.type
_entity_poly.pdbx_seq_one_letter_code
_entity_poly.pdbx_strand_id
1 'polypeptide(L)'
;MFEGFENRLAVVTGASSGIGLATVDRMLASGARVLAMSRTMGELDSLQSRYGDTLEWMKGDVTQSADLGALSERAHQMGPVDFLVPNAGIAELANGLEVSAFERQWAVNGAGALNTLSIMRERLAKSASVVFIGTFLSQVTFPGLAAYIASKTALKAHARTLAVELAASGIRINIVSPGPTATAIWSSLGLPEDQLSAVAGRVNQRLLPGCFLEPAAIADAIMFLLSPAARGIYGQDLIVDNGYTLQ
;
A
#
# COMPACT_ATOMS: atom_id res chain seq x y z
N MET A 1 -16.66 -3.25 -11.89
CA MET A 1 -16.93 -2.30 -10.78
C MET A 1 -17.03 -3.14 -9.52
N PHE A 2 -16.33 -2.78 -8.46
CA PHE A 2 -16.41 -3.50 -7.17
C PHE A 2 -17.63 -3.03 -6.39
N GLU A 3 -18.37 -3.95 -5.79
CA GLU A 3 -19.54 -3.64 -4.98
C GLU A 3 -19.15 -3.26 -3.54
N GLY A 4 -19.97 -2.45 -2.88
CA GLY A 4 -19.82 -2.10 -1.47
C GLY A 4 -18.91 -0.90 -1.19
N PHE A 5 -18.58 -0.08 -2.21
CA PHE A 5 -17.75 1.12 -2.07
C PHE A 5 -18.55 2.42 -2.18
N GLU A 6 -19.75 2.39 -2.72
CA GLU A 6 -20.54 3.58 -2.99
C GLU A 6 -20.78 4.44 -1.73
N ASN A 7 -20.44 5.72 -1.82
CA ASN A 7 -20.51 6.73 -0.76
C ASN A 7 -19.66 6.43 0.51
N ARG A 8 -18.86 5.36 0.52
CA ARG A 8 -17.99 5.00 1.63
C ARG A 8 -16.69 5.78 1.61
N LEU A 9 -16.13 6.06 2.79
CA LEU A 9 -14.89 6.81 2.92
C LEU A 9 -13.68 5.86 2.95
N ALA A 10 -12.73 6.14 2.07
CA ALA A 10 -11.44 5.49 2.04
C ALA A 10 -10.31 6.47 2.38
N VAL A 11 -9.29 5.99 3.09
CA VAL A 11 -8.03 6.71 3.33
C VAL A 11 -6.88 5.93 2.73
N VAL A 12 -6.08 6.58 1.87
CA VAL A 12 -4.94 5.97 1.18
C VAL A 12 -3.70 6.83 1.38
N THR A 13 -2.60 6.25 1.90
CA THR A 13 -1.31 6.93 1.98
C THR A 13 -0.38 6.50 0.84
N GLY A 14 0.58 7.37 0.46
CA GLY A 14 1.43 7.13 -0.71
C GLY A 14 0.63 7.09 -2.01
N ALA A 15 -0.39 7.93 -2.11
CA ALA A 15 -1.43 7.88 -3.14
C ALA A 15 -1.04 8.52 -4.48
N SER A 16 0.07 9.27 -4.56
CA SER A 16 0.38 10.13 -5.72
C SER A 16 0.90 9.41 -6.96
N SER A 17 1.19 8.12 -6.88
CA SER A 17 1.74 7.34 -7.99
C SER A 17 1.55 5.84 -7.78
N GLY A 18 1.82 5.03 -8.81
CA GLY A 18 1.92 3.58 -8.75
C GLY A 18 0.69 2.90 -8.16
N ILE A 19 0.91 1.95 -7.22
CA ILE A 19 -0.17 1.15 -6.62
C ILE A 19 -1.17 2.02 -5.86
N GLY A 20 -0.69 3.02 -5.12
CA GLY A 20 -1.57 3.94 -4.37
C GLY A 20 -2.51 4.71 -5.28
N LEU A 21 -1.98 5.28 -6.36
CA LEU A 21 -2.77 6.01 -7.36
C LEU A 21 -3.79 5.09 -8.05
N ALA A 22 -3.36 3.90 -8.48
CA ALA A 22 -4.27 2.93 -9.09
C ALA A 22 -5.38 2.49 -8.13
N THR A 23 -5.06 2.35 -6.83
CA THR A 23 -6.05 2.02 -5.79
C THR A 23 -7.07 3.16 -5.63
N VAL A 24 -6.60 4.42 -5.59
CA VAL A 24 -7.48 5.59 -5.53
C VAL A 24 -8.41 5.64 -6.74
N ASP A 25 -7.88 5.45 -7.96
CA ASP A 25 -8.71 5.44 -9.18
C ASP A 25 -9.79 4.33 -9.14
N ARG A 26 -9.43 3.12 -8.69
CA ARG A 26 -10.41 2.01 -8.53
C ARG A 26 -11.49 2.30 -7.49
N MET A 27 -11.12 2.92 -6.37
CA MET A 27 -12.06 3.31 -5.31
C MET A 27 -13.05 4.36 -5.83
N LEU A 28 -12.55 5.43 -6.47
CA LEU A 28 -13.36 6.49 -7.05
C LEU A 28 -14.29 5.96 -8.16
N ALA A 29 -13.77 5.13 -9.05
CA ALA A 29 -14.56 4.48 -10.10
C ALA A 29 -15.66 3.54 -9.54
N SER A 30 -15.52 3.08 -8.29
CA SER A 30 -16.51 2.27 -7.57
C SER A 30 -17.42 3.10 -6.66
N GLY A 31 -17.39 4.45 -6.77
CA GLY A 31 -18.27 5.37 -6.05
C GLY A 31 -17.82 5.71 -4.62
N ALA A 32 -16.61 5.37 -4.21
CA ALA A 32 -16.07 5.77 -2.92
C ALA A 32 -15.71 7.27 -2.88
N ARG A 33 -15.69 7.84 -1.67
CA ARG A 33 -15.00 9.09 -1.37
C ARG A 33 -13.61 8.76 -0.86
N VAL A 34 -12.59 9.46 -1.34
CA VAL A 34 -11.20 9.16 -1.01
C VAL A 34 -10.49 10.37 -0.40
N LEU A 35 -9.90 10.18 0.78
CA LEU A 35 -8.90 11.08 1.36
C LEU A 35 -7.52 10.48 1.09
N ALA A 36 -6.79 11.11 0.19
CA ALA A 36 -5.48 10.67 -0.27
C ALA A 36 -4.38 11.50 0.39
N MET A 37 -3.35 10.86 0.96
CA MET A 37 -2.18 11.55 1.51
C MET A 37 -0.90 11.14 0.80
N SER A 38 -0.06 12.11 0.48
CA SER A 38 1.26 11.92 -0.12
C SER A 38 2.12 13.19 0.03
N ARG A 39 3.44 13.05 -0.13
CA ARG A 39 4.36 14.19 -0.03
C ARG A 39 4.19 15.21 -1.17
N THR A 40 3.73 14.75 -2.31
CA THR A 40 3.44 15.57 -3.50
C THR A 40 2.10 15.13 -4.09
N MET A 41 1.43 16.02 -4.80
CA MET A 41 0.16 15.68 -5.48
C MET A 41 0.36 14.65 -6.59
N GLY A 42 1.44 14.76 -7.36
CA GLY A 42 1.75 13.83 -8.45
C GLY A 42 0.61 13.69 -9.45
N GLU A 43 0.30 12.46 -9.84
CA GLU A 43 -0.74 12.17 -10.83
C GLU A 43 -2.19 12.23 -10.26
N LEU A 44 -2.36 12.49 -8.96
CA LEU A 44 -3.70 12.69 -8.37
C LEU A 44 -4.45 13.90 -8.96
N ASP A 45 -3.73 14.89 -9.49
CA ASP A 45 -4.32 16.05 -10.16
C ASP A 45 -5.26 15.64 -11.30
N SER A 46 -4.87 14.64 -12.09
CA SER A 46 -5.69 14.11 -13.18
C SER A 46 -6.96 13.40 -12.66
N LEU A 47 -6.86 12.70 -11.53
CA LEU A 47 -8.01 12.05 -10.91
C LEU A 47 -8.94 13.08 -10.27
N GLN A 48 -8.40 14.11 -9.62
CA GLN A 48 -9.21 15.19 -9.05
C GLN A 48 -9.98 15.94 -10.14
N SER A 49 -9.38 16.14 -11.30
CA SER A 49 -10.07 16.74 -12.46
C SER A 49 -11.24 15.87 -12.96
N ARG A 50 -11.14 14.54 -12.84
CA ARG A 50 -12.15 13.59 -13.29
C ARG A 50 -13.26 13.37 -12.27
N TYR A 51 -12.92 13.29 -11.00
CA TYR A 51 -13.82 12.83 -9.92
C TYR A 51 -14.27 13.95 -8.97
N GLY A 52 -13.70 15.17 -9.12
CA GLY A 52 -14.11 16.35 -8.37
C GLY A 52 -14.03 16.16 -6.85
N ASP A 53 -15.07 16.55 -6.15
CA ASP A 53 -15.13 16.57 -4.68
C ASP A 53 -15.12 15.19 -4.01
N THR A 54 -15.20 14.10 -4.77
CA THR A 54 -15.08 12.74 -4.21
C THR A 54 -13.64 12.37 -3.89
N LEU A 55 -12.66 13.09 -4.43
CA LEU A 55 -11.24 12.97 -4.09
C LEU A 55 -10.76 14.21 -3.37
N GLU A 56 -10.21 14.03 -2.18
CA GLU A 56 -9.48 15.07 -1.48
C GLU A 56 -8.03 14.64 -1.27
N TRP A 57 -7.09 15.54 -1.60
CA TRP A 57 -5.67 15.31 -1.37
C TRP A 57 -5.14 16.18 -0.24
N MET A 58 -4.32 15.56 0.62
CA MET A 58 -3.53 16.22 1.64
C MET A 58 -2.03 15.97 1.43
N LYS A 59 -1.23 17.03 1.55
CA LYS A 59 0.21 16.89 1.65
C LYS A 59 0.58 16.35 3.03
N GLY A 60 1.42 15.29 3.09
CA GLY A 60 1.90 14.77 4.36
C GLY A 60 2.91 13.64 4.18
N ASP A 61 3.68 13.40 5.24
CA ASP A 61 4.66 12.33 5.35
C ASP A 61 4.27 11.40 6.51
N VAL A 62 4.17 10.09 6.25
CA VAL A 62 3.77 9.09 7.25
C VAL A 62 4.78 8.94 8.41
N THR A 63 5.97 9.50 8.27
CA THR A 63 6.97 9.55 9.34
C THR A 63 6.78 10.73 10.31
N GLN A 64 5.89 11.67 9.96
CA GLN A 64 5.62 12.87 10.75
C GLN A 64 4.28 12.73 11.51
N SER A 65 4.35 12.70 12.82
CA SER A 65 3.16 12.54 13.67
C SER A 65 2.15 13.70 13.51
N ALA A 66 2.64 14.92 13.24
CA ALA A 66 1.79 16.07 12.98
C ALA A 66 0.95 15.90 11.70
N ASP A 67 1.55 15.36 10.63
CA ASP A 67 0.86 15.12 9.35
C ASP A 67 -0.20 14.03 9.50
N LEU A 68 0.13 12.96 10.23
CA LEU A 68 -0.83 11.90 10.54
C LEU A 68 -1.97 12.41 11.44
N GLY A 69 -1.67 13.30 12.39
CA GLY A 69 -2.68 13.96 13.22
C GLY A 69 -3.65 14.79 12.37
N ALA A 70 -3.12 15.59 11.44
CA ALA A 70 -3.92 16.37 10.50
C ALA A 70 -4.79 15.47 9.59
N LEU A 71 -4.23 14.34 9.11
CA LEU A 71 -4.97 13.35 8.34
C LEU A 71 -6.16 12.78 9.14
N SER A 72 -5.94 12.41 10.40
CA SER A 72 -7.00 11.87 11.28
C SER A 72 -8.10 12.89 11.54
N GLU A 73 -7.72 14.15 11.79
CA GLU A 73 -8.70 15.22 12.01
C GLU A 73 -9.53 15.49 10.74
N ARG A 74 -8.88 15.51 9.58
CA ARG A 74 -9.61 15.67 8.32
C ARG A 74 -10.55 14.50 8.03
N ALA A 75 -10.10 13.27 8.25
CA ALA A 75 -10.95 12.09 8.12
C ALA A 75 -12.16 12.15 9.05
N HIS A 76 -11.97 12.62 10.30
CA HIS A 76 -13.06 12.80 11.26
C HIS A 76 -14.15 13.75 10.73
N GLN A 77 -13.77 14.84 10.09
CA GLN A 77 -14.70 15.80 9.47
C GLN A 77 -15.47 15.21 8.28
N MET A 78 -14.86 14.26 7.57
CA MET A 78 -15.48 13.58 6.42
C MET A 78 -16.42 12.45 6.82
N GLY A 79 -16.27 11.90 8.03
CA GLY A 79 -17.10 10.80 8.57
C GLY A 79 -16.31 9.53 8.90
N PRO A 80 -17.01 8.43 9.24
CA PRO A 80 -16.35 7.17 9.58
C PRO A 80 -15.61 6.60 8.36
N VAL A 81 -14.38 6.10 8.60
CA VAL A 81 -13.52 5.52 7.57
C VAL A 81 -13.83 4.05 7.40
N ASP A 82 -14.31 3.66 6.25
CA ASP A 82 -14.64 2.27 5.92
C ASP A 82 -13.43 1.48 5.40
N PHE A 83 -12.53 2.16 4.69
CA PHE A 83 -11.38 1.53 4.06
C PHE A 83 -10.10 2.28 4.38
N LEU A 84 -9.06 1.55 4.82
CA LEU A 84 -7.75 2.14 5.09
C LEU A 84 -6.67 1.36 4.33
N VAL A 85 -5.87 2.08 3.54
CA VAL A 85 -4.74 1.51 2.80
C VAL A 85 -3.46 2.27 3.14
N PRO A 86 -2.71 1.84 4.18
CA PRO A 86 -1.39 2.35 4.48
C PRO A 86 -0.39 1.84 3.43
N ASN A 87 -0.34 2.54 2.27
CA ASN A 87 0.43 2.09 1.10
C ASN A 87 1.79 2.80 0.97
N ALA A 88 2.01 3.94 1.61
CA ALA A 88 3.29 4.65 1.52
C ALA A 88 4.49 3.71 1.76
N GLY A 89 5.47 3.77 0.88
CA GLY A 89 6.63 2.90 0.96
C GLY A 89 7.80 3.40 0.12
N ILE A 90 9.00 2.97 0.50
CA ILE A 90 10.27 3.20 -0.20
C ILE A 90 11.03 1.89 -0.34
N ALA A 91 11.91 1.82 -1.35
CA ALA A 91 12.87 0.74 -1.49
C ALA A 91 14.24 1.36 -1.80
N GLU A 92 15.26 0.98 -1.05
CA GLU A 92 16.63 1.44 -1.22
C GLU A 92 17.55 0.22 -1.29
N LEU A 93 18.47 0.24 -2.24
CA LEU A 93 19.59 -0.72 -2.24
C LEU A 93 20.61 -0.31 -1.18
N ALA A 94 21.00 -1.27 -0.36
CA ALA A 94 22.00 -1.05 0.70
C ALA A 94 22.79 -2.32 1.00
N ASN A 95 23.94 -2.16 1.64
CA ASN A 95 24.65 -3.31 2.21
C ASN A 95 23.76 -3.94 3.29
N GLY A 96 23.61 -5.28 3.25
CA GLY A 96 22.74 -6.00 4.20
C GLY A 96 23.13 -5.89 5.68
N LEU A 97 24.35 -5.42 5.97
CA LEU A 97 24.86 -5.16 7.33
C LEU A 97 24.68 -3.69 7.76
N GLU A 98 24.14 -2.83 6.89
CA GLU A 98 23.88 -1.41 7.20
C GLU A 98 22.58 -1.27 7.98
N VAL A 99 22.66 -1.23 9.31
CA VAL A 99 21.50 -1.13 10.21
C VAL A 99 20.69 0.14 9.94
N SER A 100 21.34 1.27 9.66
CA SER A 100 20.66 2.54 9.36
C SER A 100 19.79 2.49 8.11
N ALA A 101 20.12 1.64 7.14
CA ALA A 101 19.26 1.42 5.96
C ALA A 101 17.94 0.71 6.35
N PHE A 102 18.00 -0.21 7.31
CA PHE A 102 16.79 -0.83 7.86
C PHE A 102 15.95 0.22 8.63
N GLU A 103 16.57 1.02 9.47
CA GLU A 103 15.87 2.07 10.25
C GLU A 103 15.12 3.05 9.35
N ARG A 104 15.78 3.55 8.29
CA ARG A 104 15.16 4.45 7.31
C ARG A 104 13.96 3.80 6.61
N GLN A 105 14.13 2.57 6.14
CA GLN A 105 13.06 1.88 5.42
C GLN A 105 11.95 1.42 6.35
N TRP A 106 12.27 0.98 7.57
CA TRP A 106 11.28 0.68 8.59
C TRP A 106 10.45 1.91 8.98
N ALA A 107 11.08 3.07 9.14
CA ALA A 107 10.36 4.30 9.50
C ALA A 107 9.19 4.61 8.54
N VAL A 108 9.36 4.36 7.24
CA VAL A 108 8.30 4.57 6.25
C VAL A 108 7.43 3.32 6.10
N ASN A 109 8.05 2.17 5.76
CA ASN A 109 7.36 0.96 5.32
C ASN A 109 6.60 0.25 6.44
N GLY A 110 7.13 0.31 7.66
CA GLY A 110 6.59 -0.37 8.84
C GLY A 110 5.96 0.62 9.82
N ALA A 111 6.78 1.42 10.49
CA ALA A 111 6.31 2.37 11.51
C ALA A 111 5.29 3.37 10.94
N GLY A 112 5.53 3.93 9.75
CA GLY A 112 4.60 4.85 9.09
C GLY A 112 3.25 4.20 8.80
N ALA A 113 3.23 2.94 8.34
CA ALA A 113 2.00 2.21 8.11
C ALA A 113 1.26 1.88 9.40
N LEU A 114 1.96 1.45 10.45
CA LEU A 114 1.38 1.15 11.76
C LEU A 114 0.88 2.42 12.46
N ASN A 115 1.62 3.52 12.39
CA ASN A 115 1.20 4.81 12.95
C ASN A 115 -0.04 5.34 12.22
N THR A 116 -0.13 5.14 10.89
CA THR A 116 -1.34 5.48 10.13
C THR A 116 -2.55 4.71 10.67
N LEU A 117 -2.45 3.40 10.87
CA LEU A 117 -3.55 2.62 11.47
C LEU A 117 -3.84 3.08 12.90
N SER A 118 -2.81 3.30 13.72
CA SER A 118 -2.95 3.69 15.12
C SER A 118 -3.74 4.99 15.27
N ILE A 119 -3.38 6.04 14.53
CA ILE A 119 -4.04 7.34 14.60
C ILE A 119 -5.47 7.29 14.01
N MET A 120 -5.68 6.42 13.01
CA MET A 120 -6.99 6.26 12.36
C MET A 120 -7.93 5.34 13.12
N ARG A 121 -7.46 4.58 14.12
CA ARG A 121 -8.21 3.53 14.79
C ARG A 121 -9.59 3.98 15.26
N GLU A 122 -9.67 5.14 15.91
CA GLU A 122 -10.93 5.68 16.44
C GLU A 122 -11.82 6.33 15.36
N ARG A 123 -11.30 6.47 14.16
CA ARG A 123 -12.02 7.00 12.98
C ARG A 123 -12.59 5.88 12.11
N LEU A 124 -12.15 4.62 12.35
CA LEU A 124 -12.61 3.48 11.57
C LEU A 124 -14.08 3.16 11.88
N ALA A 125 -14.84 2.86 10.83
CA ALA A 125 -16.18 2.31 10.95
C ALA A 125 -16.15 0.93 11.63
N LYS A 126 -17.23 0.52 12.29
CA LYS A 126 -17.33 -0.80 12.95
C LYS A 126 -17.11 -2.00 12.02
N SER A 127 -17.27 -1.82 10.72
CA SER A 127 -17.06 -2.84 9.69
C SER A 127 -15.91 -2.48 8.75
N ALA A 128 -14.95 -1.70 9.23
CA ALA A 128 -13.84 -1.24 8.41
C ALA A 128 -12.95 -2.38 7.93
N SER A 129 -12.31 -2.16 6.78
CA SER A 129 -11.32 -3.07 6.24
C SER A 129 -10.00 -2.33 5.98
N VAL A 130 -8.90 -2.93 6.41
CA VAL A 130 -7.55 -2.41 6.27
C VAL A 130 -6.74 -3.35 5.40
N VAL A 131 -6.02 -2.82 4.43
CA VAL A 131 -5.08 -3.60 3.61
C VAL A 131 -3.70 -2.95 3.67
N PHE A 132 -2.74 -3.65 4.25
CA PHE A 132 -1.33 -3.29 4.23
C PHE A 132 -0.66 -3.77 2.95
N ILE A 133 0.38 -3.06 2.51
CA ILE A 133 1.16 -3.44 1.35
C ILE A 133 2.47 -4.10 1.80
N GLY A 134 2.54 -5.41 1.57
CA GLY A 134 3.70 -6.26 1.79
C GLY A 134 4.68 -6.26 0.61
N THR A 135 5.30 -7.41 0.39
CA THR A 135 6.16 -7.69 -0.77
C THR A 135 6.28 -9.21 -1.00
N PHE A 136 6.28 -9.65 -2.25
CA PHE A 136 6.59 -11.04 -2.64
C PHE A 136 8.01 -11.45 -2.17
N LEU A 137 8.92 -10.49 -2.00
CA LEU A 137 10.28 -10.72 -1.51
C LEU A 137 10.32 -11.27 -0.06
N SER A 138 9.19 -11.33 0.65
CA SER A 138 9.09 -12.11 1.89
C SER A 138 9.18 -13.63 1.66
N GLN A 139 9.09 -14.11 0.43
CA GLN A 139 9.20 -15.53 0.04
C GLN A 139 10.51 -15.85 -0.66
N VAL A 140 11.16 -14.86 -1.27
CA VAL A 140 12.41 -15.00 -2.02
C VAL A 140 13.37 -13.89 -1.63
N THR A 141 14.67 -14.04 -1.95
CA THR A 141 15.68 -13.03 -1.64
C THR A 141 16.08 -12.24 -2.87
N PHE A 142 16.56 -11.01 -2.62
CA PHE A 142 17.18 -10.18 -3.64
C PHE A 142 18.40 -9.46 -3.03
N PRO A 143 19.62 -9.67 -3.54
CA PRO A 143 20.82 -9.02 -3.01
C PRO A 143 20.66 -7.48 -3.01
N GLY A 144 21.09 -6.83 -1.94
CA GLY A 144 20.98 -5.38 -1.75
C GLY A 144 19.63 -4.91 -1.19
N LEU A 145 18.61 -5.77 -1.09
CA LEU A 145 17.29 -5.41 -0.55
C LEU A 145 17.00 -5.99 0.84
N ALA A 146 18.03 -6.43 1.58
CA ALA A 146 17.84 -7.04 2.91
C ALA A 146 17.03 -6.14 3.87
N ALA A 147 17.36 -4.86 3.94
CA ALA A 147 16.66 -3.88 4.78
C ALA A 147 15.19 -3.68 4.36
N TYR A 148 14.95 -3.57 3.05
CA TYR A 148 13.60 -3.48 2.49
C TYR A 148 12.76 -4.71 2.83
N ILE A 149 13.30 -5.90 2.55
CA ILE A 149 12.64 -7.19 2.80
C ILE A 149 12.30 -7.32 4.29
N ALA A 150 13.26 -7.02 5.16
CA ALA A 150 13.07 -7.08 6.61
C ALA A 150 11.95 -6.12 7.07
N SER A 151 11.94 -4.87 6.57
CA SER A 151 10.91 -3.88 6.92
C SER A 151 9.49 -4.33 6.55
N LYS A 152 9.33 -4.87 5.34
CA LYS A 152 8.02 -5.36 4.84
C LYS A 152 7.61 -6.68 5.50
N THR A 153 8.57 -7.56 5.83
CA THR A 153 8.29 -8.82 6.53
C THR A 153 7.87 -8.58 7.99
N ALA A 154 8.51 -7.63 8.66
CA ALA A 154 8.12 -7.20 9.99
C ALA A 154 6.70 -6.61 10.01
N LEU A 155 6.36 -5.74 9.04
CA LEU A 155 5.00 -5.20 8.89
C LEU A 155 3.98 -6.32 8.68
N LYS A 156 4.28 -7.32 7.82
CA LYS A 156 3.42 -8.48 7.59
C LYS A 156 3.15 -9.26 8.88
N ALA A 157 4.17 -9.51 9.70
CA ALA A 157 4.01 -10.19 10.98
C ALA A 157 3.12 -9.40 11.94
N HIS A 158 3.32 -8.07 12.03
CA HIS A 158 2.47 -7.16 12.82
C HIS A 158 1.01 -7.19 12.33
N ALA A 159 0.77 -7.04 11.03
CA ALA A 159 -0.57 -7.00 10.46
C ALA A 159 -1.39 -8.26 10.78
N ARG A 160 -0.74 -9.44 10.78
CA ARG A 160 -1.39 -10.71 11.15
C ARG A 160 -1.84 -10.72 12.60
N THR A 161 -1.02 -10.21 13.52
CA THR A 161 -1.36 -10.11 14.95
C THR A 161 -2.50 -9.11 15.15
N LEU A 162 -2.41 -7.93 14.54
CA LEU A 162 -3.44 -6.90 14.59
C LEU A 162 -4.79 -7.36 14.03
N ALA A 163 -4.78 -8.26 13.04
CA ALA A 163 -6.01 -8.85 12.52
C ALA A 163 -6.79 -9.62 13.58
N VAL A 164 -6.10 -10.28 14.52
CA VAL A 164 -6.72 -10.96 15.67
C VAL A 164 -7.17 -9.96 16.73
N GLU A 165 -6.30 -9.01 17.08
CA GLU A 165 -6.55 -8.02 18.14
C GLU A 165 -7.73 -7.10 17.82
N LEU A 166 -7.92 -6.71 16.54
CA LEU A 166 -8.96 -5.78 16.13
C LEU A 166 -10.24 -6.47 15.60
N ALA A 167 -10.24 -7.79 15.48
CA ALA A 167 -11.40 -8.54 15.00
C ALA A 167 -12.65 -8.33 15.85
N ALA A 168 -12.50 -8.25 17.19
CA ALA A 168 -13.60 -7.98 18.11
C ALA A 168 -14.25 -6.60 17.91
N SER A 169 -13.53 -5.64 17.31
CA SER A 169 -14.04 -4.33 16.91
C SER A 169 -14.72 -4.34 15.55
N GLY A 170 -14.82 -5.51 14.90
CA GLY A 170 -15.38 -5.67 13.55
C GLY A 170 -14.45 -5.24 12.41
N ILE A 171 -13.17 -4.96 12.70
CA ILE A 171 -12.19 -4.51 11.73
C ILE A 171 -11.48 -5.73 11.12
N ARG A 172 -11.46 -5.81 9.78
CA ARG A 172 -10.67 -6.81 9.05
C ARG A 172 -9.33 -6.21 8.64
N ILE A 173 -8.26 -6.97 8.81
CA ILE A 173 -6.91 -6.58 8.38
C ILE A 173 -6.35 -7.70 7.51
N ASN A 174 -5.84 -7.34 6.33
CA ASN A 174 -5.16 -8.25 5.41
C ASN A 174 -3.94 -7.57 4.77
N ILE A 175 -3.18 -8.33 4.02
CA ILE A 175 -1.98 -7.88 3.33
C ILE A 175 -2.11 -8.23 1.85
N VAL A 176 -1.70 -7.33 0.97
CA VAL A 176 -1.37 -7.63 -0.42
C VAL A 176 0.14 -7.54 -0.56
N SER A 177 0.77 -8.56 -1.10
CA SER A 177 2.21 -8.63 -1.35
C SER A 177 2.47 -8.57 -2.86
N PRO A 178 2.75 -7.37 -3.41
CA PRO A 178 3.02 -7.22 -4.83
C PRO A 178 4.31 -7.89 -5.24
N GLY A 179 4.30 -8.48 -6.43
CA GLY A 179 5.46 -8.86 -7.20
C GLY A 179 6.07 -7.68 -7.95
N PRO A 180 6.95 -7.95 -8.93
CA PRO A 180 7.51 -6.92 -9.80
C PRO A 180 6.41 -6.14 -10.52
N THR A 181 6.19 -4.90 -10.08
CA THR A 181 5.12 -4.00 -10.56
C THR A 181 5.73 -2.78 -11.22
N ALA A 182 5.19 -2.33 -12.35
CA ALA A 182 5.65 -1.17 -13.10
C ALA A 182 5.31 0.14 -12.36
N THR A 183 6.17 0.56 -11.46
CA THR A 183 6.02 1.76 -10.62
C THR A 183 7.32 2.54 -10.51
N ALA A 184 7.24 3.79 -10.08
CA ALA A 184 8.41 4.64 -9.86
C ALA A 184 9.36 4.13 -8.74
N ILE A 185 8.97 3.13 -7.95
CA ILE A 185 9.82 2.54 -6.91
C ILE A 185 11.13 1.96 -7.48
N TRP A 186 11.11 1.48 -8.72
CA TRP A 186 12.30 0.98 -9.41
C TRP A 186 13.34 2.07 -9.65
N SER A 187 12.90 3.29 -9.98
CA SER A 187 13.78 4.44 -10.17
C SER A 187 14.42 4.88 -8.83
N SER A 188 13.78 4.62 -7.70
CA SER A 188 14.31 4.95 -6.37
C SER A 188 15.45 4.02 -5.90
N LEU A 189 15.71 2.93 -6.61
CA LEU A 189 16.83 2.03 -6.32
C LEU A 189 18.21 2.66 -6.58
N GLY A 190 18.27 3.79 -7.30
CA GLY A 190 19.52 4.51 -7.55
C GLY A 190 20.45 3.79 -8.55
N LEU A 191 19.94 2.83 -9.32
CA LEU A 191 20.70 2.15 -10.37
C LEU A 191 20.75 2.99 -11.64
N PRO A 192 21.90 3.00 -12.38
CA PRO A 192 21.96 3.48 -13.75
C PRO A 192 20.95 2.75 -14.65
N GLU A 193 20.46 3.43 -15.69
CA GLU A 193 19.39 2.94 -16.56
C GLU A 193 19.71 1.60 -17.23
N ASP A 194 20.96 1.40 -17.66
CA ASP A 194 21.45 0.15 -18.23
C ASP A 194 21.41 -1.02 -17.25
N GLN A 195 21.78 -0.77 -15.97
CA GLN A 195 21.70 -1.77 -14.93
C GLN A 195 20.25 -2.07 -14.53
N LEU A 196 19.42 -1.04 -14.46
CA LEU A 196 17.98 -1.20 -14.20
C LEU A 196 17.31 -2.04 -15.30
N SER A 197 17.63 -1.78 -16.55
CA SER A 197 17.15 -2.54 -17.71
C SER A 197 17.62 -4.00 -17.67
N ALA A 198 18.89 -4.25 -17.30
CA ALA A 198 19.41 -5.60 -17.16
C ALA A 198 18.73 -6.37 -15.99
N VAL A 199 18.44 -5.70 -14.88
CA VAL A 199 17.67 -6.28 -13.76
C VAL A 199 16.25 -6.59 -14.22
N ALA A 200 15.57 -5.65 -14.87
CA ALA A 200 14.21 -5.85 -15.38
C ALA A 200 14.13 -7.03 -16.36
N GLY A 201 15.12 -7.18 -17.26
CA GLY A 201 15.19 -8.30 -18.18
C GLY A 201 15.28 -9.67 -17.46
N ARG A 202 16.13 -9.77 -16.41
CA ARG A 202 16.24 -10.99 -15.60
C ARG A 202 14.96 -11.28 -14.80
N VAL A 203 14.34 -10.24 -14.27
CA VAL A 203 13.06 -10.36 -13.55
C VAL A 203 11.97 -10.87 -14.48
N ASN A 204 11.85 -10.29 -15.68
CA ASN A 204 10.85 -10.69 -16.68
C ASN A 204 10.96 -12.17 -17.08
N GLN A 205 12.18 -12.74 -17.12
CA GLN A 205 12.38 -14.16 -17.44
C GLN A 205 11.75 -15.12 -16.41
N ARG A 206 11.51 -14.65 -15.17
CA ARG A 206 10.85 -15.43 -14.12
C ARG A 206 9.35 -15.18 -14.02
N LEU A 207 8.83 -14.19 -14.72
CA LEU A 207 7.41 -13.88 -14.72
C LEU A 207 6.70 -14.73 -15.78
N LEU A 208 5.62 -15.43 -15.42
CA LEU A 208 4.91 -16.30 -16.34
C LEU A 208 4.44 -15.58 -17.62
N PRO A 209 3.91 -14.33 -17.56
CA PRO A 209 3.58 -13.58 -18.78
C PRO A 209 4.79 -12.85 -19.38
N GLY A 210 5.99 -12.93 -18.80
CA GLY A 210 7.21 -12.30 -19.31
C GLY A 210 7.28 -10.80 -19.12
N CYS A 211 6.39 -10.19 -18.32
CA CYS A 211 6.35 -8.75 -18.06
C CYS A 211 5.93 -8.43 -16.64
N PHE A 212 6.29 -7.23 -16.18
CA PHE A 212 5.86 -6.69 -14.89
C PHE A 212 4.34 -6.59 -14.80
N LEU A 213 3.85 -6.63 -13.55
CA LEU A 213 2.44 -6.32 -13.28
C LEU A 213 2.18 -4.83 -13.50
N GLU A 214 0.99 -4.55 -14.00
CA GLU A 214 0.46 -3.19 -13.94
C GLU A 214 -0.02 -2.87 -12.52
N PRO A 215 0.14 -1.62 -12.04
CA PRO A 215 -0.37 -1.21 -10.73
C PRO A 215 -1.85 -1.51 -10.52
N ALA A 216 -2.64 -1.50 -11.59
CA ALA A 216 -4.06 -1.82 -11.58
C ALA A 216 -4.35 -3.25 -11.12
N ALA A 217 -3.51 -4.24 -11.46
CA ALA A 217 -3.68 -5.62 -11.00
C ALA A 217 -3.53 -5.75 -9.48
N ILE A 218 -2.60 -4.97 -8.89
CA ILE A 218 -2.45 -4.92 -7.44
C ILE A 218 -3.63 -4.19 -6.79
N ALA A 219 -4.08 -3.08 -7.39
CA ALA A 219 -5.24 -2.35 -6.92
C ALA A 219 -6.50 -3.22 -6.91
N ASP A 220 -6.71 -4.06 -7.92
CA ASP A 220 -7.85 -4.99 -7.98
C ASP A 220 -7.82 -6.02 -6.83
N ALA A 221 -6.64 -6.52 -6.46
CA ALA A 221 -6.47 -7.39 -5.29
C ALA A 221 -6.75 -6.66 -3.96
N ILE A 222 -6.30 -5.41 -3.84
CA ILE A 222 -6.61 -4.54 -2.69
C ILE A 222 -8.12 -4.33 -2.58
N MET A 223 -8.79 -3.97 -3.68
CA MET A 223 -10.23 -3.77 -3.73
C MET A 223 -11.00 -5.02 -3.32
N PHE A 224 -10.57 -6.20 -3.80
CA PHE A 224 -11.16 -7.48 -3.38
C PHE A 224 -11.07 -7.67 -1.86
N LEU A 225 -9.89 -7.53 -1.25
CA LEU A 225 -9.71 -7.72 0.19
C LEU A 225 -10.46 -6.68 1.03
N LEU A 226 -10.65 -5.47 0.51
CA LEU A 226 -11.45 -4.43 1.17
C LEU A 226 -12.96 -4.72 1.07
N SER A 227 -13.42 -5.34 0.00
CA SER A 227 -14.84 -5.53 -0.34
C SER A 227 -15.56 -6.51 0.60
N PRO A 228 -16.91 -6.52 0.59
CA PRO A 228 -17.72 -7.53 1.28
C PRO A 228 -17.47 -8.97 0.80
N ALA A 229 -16.95 -9.17 -0.41
CA ALA A 229 -16.60 -10.50 -0.92
C ALA A 229 -15.52 -11.18 -0.09
N ALA A 230 -14.67 -10.41 0.60
CA ALA A 230 -13.61 -10.89 1.48
C ALA A 230 -14.03 -10.96 2.97
N ARG A 231 -15.32 -10.99 3.31
CA ARG A 231 -15.83 -10.92 4.69
C ARG A 231 -15.32 -12.01 5.64
N GLY A 232 -14.88 -13.14 5.11
CA GLY A 232 -14.29 -14.25 5.88
C GLY A 232 -12.77 -14.29 5.88
N ILE A 233 -12.09 -13.26 5.31
CA ILE A 233 -10.64 -13.23 5.15
C ILE A 233 -10.03 -12.29 6.19
N TYR A 234 -9.19 -12.83 7.08
CA TYR A 234 -8.49 -12.13 8.15
C TYR A 234 -7.03 -12.56 8.22
N GLY A 235 -6.12 -11.61 8.34
CA GLY A 235 -4.69 -11.84 8.54
C GLY A 235 -3.99 -12.53 7.38
N GLN A 236 -4.63 -12.58 6.20
CA GLN A 236 -4.05 -13.25 5.02
C GLN A 236 -3.12 -12.33 4.25
N ASP A 237 -2.11 -12.93 3.67
CA ASP A 237 -1.17 -12.30 2.75
C ASP A 237 -1.44 -12.84 1.34
N LEU A 238 -2.03 -12.00 0.50
CA LEU A 238 -2.32 -12.32 -0.90
C LEU A 238 -1.14 -11.87 -1.77
N ILE A 239 -0.36 -12.83 -2.24
CA ILE A 239 0.74 -12.57 -3.18
C ILE A 239 0.16 -12.42 -4.59
N VAL A 240 0.54 -11.32 -5.26
CA VAL A 240 0.16 -11.01 -6.64
C VAL A 240 1.43 -10.70 -7.41
N ASP A 241 2.04 -11.69 -8.04
CA ASP A 241 3.43 -11.64 -8.50
C ASP A 241 3.69 -12.22 -9.90
N ASN A 242 2.64 -12.41 -10.71
CA ASN A 242 2.76 -13.05 -12.02
C ASN A 242 3.52 -14.39 -11.98
N GLY A 243 3.39 -15.13 -10.86
CA GLY A 243 4.02 -16.45 -10.69
C GLY A 243 5.52 -16.42 -10.42
N TYR A 244 6.10 -15.27 -10.09
CA TYR A 244 7.54 -15.13 -9.83
C TYR A 244 8.03 -16.09 -8.74
N THR A 245 7.26 -16.30 -7.69
CA THR A 245 7.63 -17.17 -6.56
C THR A 245 7.44 -18.66 -6.83
N LEU A 246 6.88 -19.03 -7.97
CA LEU A 246 6.68 -20.42 -8.38
C LEU A 246 7.85 -21.01 -9.16
N GLN A 247 8.84 -20.18 -9.55
CA GLN A 247 9.99 -20.56 -10.38
C GLN A 247 11.33 -20.33 -9.69
#